data_4b4d87668a125bb1f33885be7b166a84
#
_entry.id   4b4d87668a125bb1f33885be7b166a84
#
_cell.length_a   1.000
_cell.length_b   1.000
_cell.length_c   1.000
_cell.angle_alpha   90.00
_cell.angle_beta   90.00
_cell.angle_gamma   90.00
#
_symmetry.space_group_name_H-M   'P 1'
#
loop_
_entity.id
_entity.type
_entity.pdbx_description
1 polymer ?
#
loop_
_entity_poly.entity_id
_entity_poly.type
_entity_poly.pdbx_seq_one_letter_code
_entity_poly.pdbx_strand_id
1 'polypeptide(L)'
;MHSRFRPLSLQIHRFSRFQSSVGNTSDQFISPKNPLISVPIHRNLHYHHQISRGIFANNENPSNSPLQNPPTNPSDDHQALKIQTLLKTHSGEPTEEIERRLDECNLSLSDDSILNMLERHRSDWKPSYAFFSWVRRTKNSTGFAPNTPIYNKILDTLGRMKRFQELHQVLVEMSSRKNLIDERTYGVVLNRFSAAHKHVEAAEKLFRNTKSEFEEDIKTWNIILNGWCVLRSLPDAKRFWMDILKSDCKPDKFTYGIFINALSKSGKISTASKVLRKMWEKDCTPDAPICNTVIEGLCYKKQIPEALKIFSEMNQKGCPPNAATYNSLIKHLCKIQRMEKVYELLNSMDEKGETCSPNAVTYGYLLKAAKNPKEVDTILERMKKKGCKLEADTYNLALRLFTEWGDEERVKYFWDEMERNGLGPDRRSYTIIVHGLYDKGKIANALQYFAEMTEKGMEPESRTKILVDDMNFKLNEAERARETLLIKNKRQMHAKTKKGNK
;
A
#
# COMPACT_ATOMS: atom_id res chain seq x y z
N MET A 1 -19.41 27.71 -42.69
CA MET A 1 -19.77 27.54 -41.26
C MET A 1 -18.48 27.51 -40.45
N HIS A 2 -18.07 28.62 -39.91
CA HIS A 2 -16.87 28.71 -39.05
C HIS A 2 -17.28 28.35 -37.61
N SER A 3 -17.00 27.11 -37.17
CA SER A 3 -17.13 26.73 -35.78
C SER A 3 -16.11 27.49 -34.96
N ARG A 4 -16.59 28.27 -33.98
CA ARG A 4 -15.79 29.00 -33.03
C ARG A 4 -15.14 28.02 -32.03
N PHE A 5 -13.98 27.48 -32.36
CA PHE A 5 -13.11 26.79 -31.43
C PHE A 5 -12.56 27.83 -30.45
N ARG A 6 -12.91 27.70 -29.17
CA ARG A 6 -12.25 28.46 -28.11
C ARG A 6 -10.91 27.79 -27.79
N PRO A 7 -9.78 28.47 -27.89
CA PRO A 7 -8.48 27.85 -27.62
C PRO A 7 -8.37 27.34 -26.18
N LEU A 8 -7.66 26.26 -26.01
CA LEU A 8 -7.39 25.58 -24.72
C LEU A 8 -6.88 26.57 -23.65
N SER A 9 -6.13 27.60 -24.05
CA SER A 9 -5.66 28.71 -23.21
C SER A 9 -6.78 29.44 -22.46
N LEU A 10 -7.93 29.66 -23.09
CA LEU A 10 -9.10 30.29 -22.45
C LEU A 10 -9.81 29.40 -21.45
N GLN A 11 -9.76 28.11 -21.68
CA GLN A 11 -10.33 27.10 -20.75
C GLN A 11 -9.44 26.92 -19.52
N ILE A 12 -8.11 26.93 -19.71
CA ILE A 12 -7.11 26.88 -18.63
C ILE A 12 -7.16 28.17 -17.80
N HIS A 13 -7.33 29.35 -18.41
CA HIS A 13 -7.51 30.63 -17.70
C HIS A 13 -8.80 30.68 -16.85
N ARG A 14 -9.91 30.13 -17.33
CA ARG A 14 -11.15 29.99 -16.51
C ARG A 14 -10.95 29.07 -15.32
N PHE A 15 -10.10 28.07 -15.46
CA PHE A 15 -9.75 27.16 -14.40
C PHE A 15 -8.96 27.83 -13.27
N SER A 16 -8.05 28.76 -13.58
CA SER A 16 -7.29 29.51 -12.58
C SER A 16 -8.14 30.45 -11.72
N ARG A 17 -9.16 31.09 -12.31
CA ARG A 17 -10.11 31.93 -11.57
C ARG A 17 -10.98 31.14 -10.59
N PHE A 18 -11.23 29.85 -10.87
CA PHE A 18 -11.98 28.99 -9.95
C PHE A 18 -11.13 28.57 -8.74
N GLN A 19 -9.82 28.36 -8.91
CA GLN A 19 -8.92 28.05 -7.79
C GLN A 19 -8.72 29.22 -6.84
N SER A 20 -8.69 30.46 -7.34
CA SER A 20 -8.57 31.66 -6.49
C SER A 20 -9.82 31.94 -5.65
N SER A 21 -10.98 31.45 -6.06
CA SER A 21 -12.24 31.57 -5.29
C SER A 21 -12.45 30.47 -4.23
N VAL A 22 -11.74 29.34 -4.33
CA VAL A 22 -11.82 28.21 -3.38
C VAL A 22 -10.73 28.25 -2.31
N GLY A 23 -9.73 29.14 -2.47
CA GLY A 23 -8.54 29.22 -1.61
C GLY A 23 -8.69 29.95 -0.28
N ASN A 24 -9.84 30.56 0.05
CA ASN A 24 -10.01 31.42 1.25
C ASN A 24 -11.16 31.01 2.17
N THR A 25 -11.38 29.74 2.42
CA THR A 25 -12.18 29.30 3.59
C THR A 25 -11.31 28.38 4.43
N SER A 26 -10.57 28.99 5.35
CA SER A 26 -9.97 28.33 6.50
C SER A 26 -11.06 27.85 7.45
N ASP A 27 -10.91 26.60 7.88
CA ASP A 27 -11.29 26.04 9.16
C ASP A 27 -12.70 26.32 9.75
N GLN A 28 -13.57 25.38 9.50
CA GLN A 28 -14.47 24.84 10.55
C GLN A 28 -15.20 23.61 10.00
N PHE A 29 -14.62 22.41 10.18
CA PHE A 29 -15.38 21.17 10.04
C PHE A 29 -15.45 20.44 11.39
N ILE A 30 -16.63 20.54 11.96
CA ILE A 30 -17.13 19.72 13.09
C ILE A 30 -17.07 18.25 12.66
N SER A 31 -16.32 17.46 13.42
CA SER A 31 -16.21 16.02 13.33
C SER A 31 -17.55 15.35 13.69
N PRO A 32 -18.15 14.52 12.84
CA PRO A 32 -19.19 13.62 13.30
C PRO A 32 -18.55 12.42 14.00
N LYS A 33 -18.77 12.33 15.31
CA LYS A 33 -18.52 11.15 16.13
C LYS A 33 -19.41 10.01 15.64
N ASN A 34 -18.81 9.03 14.97
CA ASN A 34 -19.33 7.66 14.91
C ASN A 34 -18.15 6.68 14.93
N PRO A 35 -18.12 5.73 15.87
CA PRO A 35 -17.05 4.76 15.97
C PRO A 35 -17.30 3.64 14.96
N LEU A 36 -16.80 3.81 13.74
CA LEU A 36 -16.69 2.70 12.80
C LEU A 36 -15.33 2.03 13.00
N ILE A 37 -15.41 0.82 13.47
CA ILE A 37 -14.40 -0.22 13.64
C ILE A 37 -13.27 -0.06 12.61
N SER A 38 -12.09 0.34 13.11
CA SER A 38 -10.86 0.38 12.33
C SER A 38 -10.41 -1.05 12.02
N VAL A 39 -10.65 -1.48 10.78
CA VAL A 39 -10.08 -2.71 10.24
C VAL A 39 -8.71 -2.36 9.67
N PRO A 40 -7.62 -3.05 10.05
CA PRO A 40 -6.29 -2.78 9.49
C PRO A 40 -6.24 -3.19 8.02
N ILE A 41 -6.31 -2.21 7.14
CA ILE A 41 -6.18 -2.35 5.67
C ILE A 41 -4.70 -2.21 5.31
N HIS A 42 -3.85 -3.17 5.70
CA HIS A 42 -2.40 -3.06 5.46
C HIS A 42 -1.86 -3.85 4.25
N ARG A 43 -2.69 -4.52 3.43
CA ARG A 43 -2.17 -5.34 2.30
C ARG A 43 -2.66 -4.98 0.89
N ASN A 44 -3.53 -3.98 0.70
CA ASN A 44 -4.00 -3.57 -0.64
C ASN A 44 -3.30 -2.36 -1.27
N LEU A 45 -2.23 -1.83 -0.64
CA LEU A 45 -1.39 -0.78 -1.23
C LEU A 45 -0.69 -1.24 -2.53
N HIS A 46 -0.43 -2.54 -2.65
CA HIS A 46 0.27 -3.11 -3.82
C HIS A 46 -0.59 -3.06 -5.09
N TYR A 47 -1.92 -3.24 -4.98
CA TYR A 47 -2.83 -3.19 -6.12
C TYR A 47 -3.04 -1.76 -6.65
N HIS A 48 -3.11 -0.75 -5.76
CA HIS A 48 -3.15 0.65 -6.19
C HIS A 48 -1.85 1.08 -6.88
N HIS A 49 -0.71 0.54 -6.47
CA HIS A 49 0.57 0.82 -7.10
C HIS A 49 0.70 0.13 -8.45
N GLN A 50 0.08 -1.06 -8.62
CA GLN A 50 0.04 -1.77 -9.90
C GLN A 50 -0.93 -1.13 -10.89
N ILE A 51 -2.12 -0.66 -10.46
CA ILE A 51 -3.04 0.08 -11.35
C ILE A 51 -2.39 1.39 -11.81
N SER A 52 -1.78 2.15 -10.91
CA SER A 52 -1.08 3.39 -11.26
C SER A 52 0.14 3.13 -12.16
N ARG A 53 0.83 2.00 -12.03
CA ARG A 53 1.91 1.58 -12.94
C ARG A 53 1.36 1.01 -14.25
N GLY A 54 0.26 0.25 -14.23
CA GLY A 54 -0.32 -0.37 -15.42
C GLY A 54 -0.89 0.63 -16.43
N ILE A 55 -1.38 1.79 -15.98
CA ILE A 55 -1.87 2.86 -16.87
C ILE A 55 -0.72 3.48 -17.69
N PHE A 56 0.53 3.40 -17.19
CA PHE A 56 1.72 3.96 -17.87
C PHE A 56 2.69 2.93 -18.45
N ALA A 57 2.54 1.63 -18.09
CA ALA A 57 3.52 0.60 -18.46
C ALA A 57 3.35 0.03 -19.89
N ASN A 58 2.25 0.32 -20.58
CA ASN A 58 1.98 -0.26 -21.91
C ASN A 58 2.65 0.46 -23.08
N ASN A 59 3.59 1.36 -22.85
CA ASN A 59 4.44 1.92 -23.92
C ASN A 59 5.92 1.53 -23.81
N GLU A 60 6.27 0.62 -22.91
CA GLU A 60 7.61 0.04 -22.88
C GLU A 60 7.52 -1.47 -23.11
N ASN A 61 8.17 -1.96 -24.16
CA ASN A 61 8.34 -3.39 -24.46
C ASN A 61 8.92 -4.12 -23.23
N PRO A 62 8.44 -5.32 -22.89
CA PRO A 62 9.01 -6.13 -21.82
C PRO A 62 10.30 -6.80 -22.28
N SER A 63 11.41 -6.09 -22.18
CA SER A 63 12.74 -6.70 -22.12
C SER A 63 13.42 -6.15 -20.86
N ASN A 64 13.14 -6.79 -19.73
CA ASN A 64 13.91 -6.63 -18.50
C ASN A 64 15.25 -7.33 -18.63
N SER A 65 16.20 -6.67 -19.27
CA SER A 65 17.60 -6.74 -18.94
C SER A 65 17.98 -5.47 -18.15
N PRO A 66 18.94 -5.52 -17.20
CA PRO A 66 19.37 -4.31 -16.51
C PRO A 66 19.80 -3.30 -17.56
N LEU A 67 19.22 -2.09 -17.50
CA LEU A 67 19.57 -0.98 -18.39
C LEU A 67 21.08 -0.77 -18.35
N GLN A 68 21.76 -1.35 -19.33
CA GLN A 68 23.03 -0.83 -19.78
C GLN A 68 22.71 0.53 -20.40
N ASN A 69 23.14 1.59 -19.72
CA ASN A 69 23.12 2.93 -20.27
C ASN A 69 23.72 2.90 -21.68
N PRO A 70 23.09 3.48 -22.73
CA PRO A 70 23.76 3.67 -23.99
C PRO A 70 25.08 4.41 -23.71
N PRO A 71 26.14 4.16 -24.50
CA PRO A 71 27.43 4.81 -24.28
C PRO A 71 27.24 6.33 -24.41
N THR A 72 27.17 6.99 -23.26
CA THR A 72 27.17 8.44 -23.17
C THR A 72 28.59 8.94 -23.47
N ASN A 73 28.72 10.03 -24.22
CA ASN A 73 30.00 10.67 -24.39
C ASN A 73 30.57 11.05 -23.01
N PRO A 74 31.85 10.77 -22.71
CA PRO A 74 32.45 11.07 -21.40
C PRO A 74 32.33 12.54 -20.98
N SER A 75 32.18 13.46 -21.93
CA SER A 75 31.94 14.90 -21.69
C SER A 75 30.56 15.17 -21.13
N ASP A 76 29.53 14.44 -21.56
CA ASP A 76 28.14 14.62 -21.14
C ASP A 76 27.91 14.13 -19.71
N ASP A 77 28.55 13.04 -19.33
CA ASP A 77 28.48 12.52 -17.94
C ASP A 77 29.13 13.46 -16.93
N HIS A 78 30.24 14.11 -17.28
CA HIS A 78 30.88 15.08 -16.41
C HIS A 78 30.03 16.34 -16.21
N GLN A 79 29.40 16.83 -17.27
CA GLN A 79 28.48 17.99 -17.19
C GLN A 79 27.22 17.64 -16.37
N ALA A 80 26.63 16.46 -16.58
CA ALA A 80 25.49 15.97 -15.83
C ALA A 80 25.80 15.84 -14.32
N LEU A 81 26.97 15.34 -13.96
CA LEU A 81 27.41 15.26 -12.57
C LEU A 81 27.58 16.62 -11.93
N LYS A 82 28.19 17.59 -12.66
CA LYS A 82 28.35 18.99 -12.20
C LYS A 82 27.01 19.65 -11.89
N ILE A 83 26.04 19.53 -12.80
CA ILE A 83 24.67 20.06 -12.62
C ILE A 83 24.02 19.36 -11.41
N GLN A 84 24.09 18.05 -11.32
CA GLN A 84 23.48 17.27 -10.22
C GLN A 84 24.05 17.70 -8.86
N THR A 85 25.36 17.92 -8.77
CA THR A 85 26.01 18.38 -7.53
C THR A 85 25.56 19.77 -7.18
N LEU A 86 25.51 20.70 -8.14
CA LEU A 86 25.04 22.07 -7.94
C LEU A 86 23.60 22.09 -7.44
N LEU A 87 22.69 21.37 -8.12
CA LEU A 87 21.28 21.33 -7.75
C LEU A 87 21.02 20.71 -6.37
N LYS A 88 21.83 19.70 -5.96
CA LYS A 88 21.76 19.11 -4.62
C LYS A 88 22.29 20.06 -3.54
N THR A 89 23.44 20.66 -3.77
CA THR A 89 24.09 21.54 -2.78
C THR A 89 23.27 22.79 -2.51
N HIS A 90 22.61 23.35 -3.54
CA HIS A 90 21.85 24.60 -3.46
C HIS A 90 20.32 24.43 -3.47
N SER A 91 19.81 23.22 -3.17
CA SER A 91 18.37 22.91 -3.18
C SER A 91 17.52 23.79 -2.26
N GLY A 92 18.10 24.33 -1.19
CA GLY A 92 17.46 25.26 -0.25
C GLY A 92 17.38 26.72 -0.71
N GLU A 93 18.20 27.12 -1.68
CA GLU A 93 18.30 28.52 -2.14
C GLU A 93 17.09 28.98 -3.00
N PRO A 94 16.87 30.30 -3.18
CA PRO A 94 15.89 30.81 -4.12
C PRO A 94 16.13 30.32 -5.55
N THR A 95 15.06 30.19 -6.33
CA THR A 95 15.13 29.67 -7.71
C THR A 95 16.06 30.49 -8.58
N GLU A 96 16.02 31.83 -8.43
CA GLU A 96 16.84 32.80 -9.17
C GLU A 96 18.34 32.63 -8.90
N GLU A 97 18.71 32.28 -7.67
CA GLU A 97 20.11 32.07 -7.30
C GLU A 97 20.64 30.75 -7.89
N ILE A 98 19.81 29.70 -7.90
CA ILE A 98 20.16 28.44 -8.57
C ILE A 98 20.37 28.67 -10.07
N GLU A 99 19.49 29.43 -10.70
CA GLU A 99 19.61 29.80 -12.13
C GLU A 99 20.89 30.56 -12.42
N ARG A 100 21.27 31.56 -11.57
CA ARG A 100 22.51 32.32 -11.72
C ARG A 100 23.76 31.45 -11.69
N ARG A 101 23.80 30.49 -10.76
CA ARG A 101 24.91 29.53 -10.66
C ARG A 101 24.97 28.56 -11.85
N LEU A 102 23.84 28.22 -12.44
CA LEU A 102 23.81 27.44 -13.67
C LEU A 102 24.37 28.24 -14.88
N ASP A 103 24.13 29.55 -14.95
CA ASP A 103 24.72 30.43 -15.98
C ASP A 103 26.26 30.43 -15.92
N GLU A 104 26.84 30.41 -14.72
CA GLU A 104 28.30 30.36 -14.51
C GLU A 104 28.97 29.07 -15.01
N CYS A 105 28.17 28.03 -15.24
CA CYS A 105 28.70 26.70 -15.62
C CYS A 105 29.00 26.49 -17.09
N ASN A 106 28.60 27.41 -17.99
CA ASN A 106 28.80 27.31 -19.45
C ASN A 106 28.44 25.93 -20.04
N LEU A 107 27.19 25.47 -19.83
CA LEU A 107 26.74 24.14 -20.16
C LEU A 107 26.15 24.05 -21.55
N SER A 108 26.51 23.00 -22.29
CA SER A 108 25.87 22.58 -23.54
C SER A 108 25.01 21.37 -23.27
N LEU A 109 23.67 21.49 -23.43
CA LEU A 109 22.73 20.44 -23.05
C LEU A 109 21.99 19.88 -24.27
N SER A 110 21.94 18.54 -24.37
CA SER A 110 21.03 17.83 -25.26
C SER A 110 19.67 17.60 -24.58
N ASP A 111 18.62 17.33 -25.38
CA ASP A 111 17.29 16.99 -24.90
C ASP A 111 17.35 15.80 -23.92
N ASP A 112 18.14 14.77 -24.23
CA ASP A 112 18.30 13.57 -23.41
C ASP A 112 18.96 13.87 -22.06
N SER A 113 19.99 14.75 -22.06
CA SER A 113 20.65 15.21 -20.84
C SER A 113 19.68 15.95 -19.92
N ILE A 114 18.83 16.82 -20.50
CA ILE A 114 17.80 17.56 -19.75
C ILE A 114 16.75 16.59 -19.17
N LEU A 115 16.23 15.66 -19.97
CA LEU A 115 15.25 14.67 -19.52
C LEU A 115 15.80 13.80 -18.40
N ASN A 116 17.05 13.33 -18.53
CA ASN A 116 17.72 12.53 -17.51
C ASN A 116 17.89 13.33 -16.19
N MET A 117 18.26 14.61 -16.29
CA MET A 117 18.41 15.48 -15.12
C MET A 117 17.07 15.71 -14.40
N LEU A 118 15.99 15.99 -15.12
CA LEU A 118 14.65 16.12 -14.57
C LEU A 118 14.15 14.82 -13.95
N GLU A 119 14.52 13.63 -14.51
CA GLU A 119 14.18 12.34 -13.90
C GLU A 119 14.91 12.10 -12.59
N ARG A 120 16.19 12.40 -12.51
CA ARG A 120 17.00 12.27 -11.29
C ARG A 120 16.47 13.13 -10.13
N HIS A 121 15.89 14.30 -10.43
CA HIS A 121 15.32 15.23 -9.46
C HIS A 121 13.78 15.19 -9.37
N ARG A 122 13.14 14.12 -9.87
CA ARG A 122 11.66 13.97 -9.89
C ARG A 122 10.98 14.03 -8.51
N SER A 123 11.72 13.83 -7.43
CA SER A 123 11.23 13.88 -6.05
C SER A 123 11.48 15.22 -5.36
N ASP A 124 12.11 16.17 -6.04
CA ASP A 124 12.38 17.50 -5.53
C ASP A 124 12.00 18.56 -6.59
N TRP A 125 10.88 19.23 -6.34
CA TRP A 125 10.30 20.16 -7.31
C TRP A 125 11.14 21.42 -7.51
N LYS A 126 11.78 21.93 -6.45
CA LYS A 126 12.45 23.24 -6.48
C LYS A 126 13.70 23.23 -7.37
N PRO A 127 14.66 22.32 -7.20
CA PRO A 127 15.78 22.17 -8.14
C PRO A 127 15.32 21.82 -9.55
N SER A 128 14.30 20.95 -9.71
CA SER A 128 13.76 20.59 -11.03
C SER A 128 13.16 21.79 -11.73
N TYR A 129 12.41 22.61 -11.02
CA TYR A 129 11.77 23.79 -11.58
C TYR A 129 12.78 24.91 -11.89
N ALA A 130 13.78 25.15 -11.00
CA ALA A 130 14.86 26.08 -11.23
C ALA A 130 15.68 25.68 -12.47
N PHE A 131 16.06 24.40 -12.59
CA PHE A 131 16.76 23.89 -13.76
C PHE A 131 15.92 24.04 -15.05
N PHE A 132 14.65 23.69 -15.01
CA PHE A 132 13.75 23.88 -16.15
C PHE A 132 13.59 25.36 -16.52
N SER A 133 13.44 26.25 -15.54
CA SER A 133 13.33 27.70 -15.77
C SER A 133 14.60 28.24 -16.40
N TRP A 134 15.76 27.80 -15.97
CA TRP A 134 17.04 28.12 -16.55
C TRP A 134 17.14 27.64 -18.01
N VAL A 135 16.84 26.36 -18.29
CA VAL A 135 16.81 25.80 -19.66
C VAL A 135 15.88 26.60 -20.57
N ARG A 136 14.73 27.04 -20.07
CA ARG A 136 13.76 27.84 -20.81
C ARG A 136 14.28 29.25 -21.13
N ARG A 137 15.04 29.86 -20.22
CA ARG A 137 15.60 31.20 -20.36
C ARG A 137 16.78 31.21 -21.33
N THR A 138 17.60 30.20 -21.36
CA THR A 138 18.78 30.09 -22.23
C THR A 138 18.42 30.01 -23.73
N LYS A 139 17.13 29.86 -24.05
CA LYS A 139 16.64 29.94 -25.45
C LYS A 139 17.14 31.19 -26.17
N ASN A 140 17.19 32.35 -25.50
CA ASN A 140 17.57 33.65 -26.11
C ASN A 140 19.06 33.74 -26.43
N SER A 141 19.91 32.95 -25.76
CA SER A 141 21.36 32.92 -25.95
C SER A 141 21.85 31.75 -26.80
N THR A 142 21.18 30.58 -26.72
CA THR A 142 21.63 29.35 -27.39
C THR A 142 20.71 28.90 -28.53
N GLY A 143 19.53 29.52 -28.71
CA GLY A 143 18.51 29.09 -29.67
C GLY A 143 17.76 27.81 -29.27
N PHE A 144 18.10 27.18 -28.15
CA PHE A 144 17.47 25.95 -27.67
C PHE A 144 16.08 26.22 -27.07
N ALA A 145 15.07 25.50 -27.52
CA ALA A 145 13.71 25.59 -26.96
C ALA A 145 13.26 24.22 -26.45
N PRO A 146 12.84 24.11 -25.16
CA PRO A 146 12.34 22.84 -24.63
C PRO A 146 11.20 22.26 -25.49
N ASN A 147 11.27 20.97 -25.74
CA ASN A 147 10.26 20.21 -26.49
C ASN A 147 9.14 19.66 -25.59
N THR A 148 8.08 19.09 -26.16
CA THR A 148 6.93 18.53 -25.43
C THR A 148 7.33 17.50 -24.37
N PRO A 149 8.24 16.53 -24.57
CA PRO A 149 8.72 15.62 -23.56
C PRO A 149 9.30 16.29 -22.32
N ILE A 150 10.10 17.35 -22.49
CA ILE A 150 10.70 18.11 -21.38
C ILE A 150 9.61 18.81 -20.57
N TYR A 151 8.64 19.46 -21.24
CA TYR A 151 7.48 20.07 -20.58
C TYR A 151 6.65 19.02 -19.83
N ASN A 152 6.36 17.86 -20.43
CA ASN A 152 5.61 16.79 -19.79
C ASN A 152 6.31 16.28 -18.53
N LYS A 153 7.64 16.23 -18.51
CA LYS A 153 8.43 15.80 -17.37
C LYS A 153 8.32 16.77 -16.19
N ILE A 154 8.43 18.07 -16.45
CA ILE A 154 8.29 19.05 -15.37
C ILE A 154 6.85 19.14 -14.86
N LEU A 155 5.83 19.03 -15.73
CA LEU A 155 4.43 18.95 -15.32
C LEU A 155 4.17 17.74 -14.41
N ASP A 156 4.77 16.58 -14.73
CA ASP A 156 4.68 15.37 -13.91
C ASP A 156 5.30 15.60 -12.51
N THR A 157 6.48 16.20 -12.46
CA THR A 157 7.18 16.51 -11.20
C THR A 157 6.39 17.51 -10.34
N LEU A 158 5.96 18.63 -10.91
CA LEU A 158 5.17 19.64 -10.22
C LEU A 158 3.84 19.07 -9.69
N GLY A 159 3.16 18.27 -10.50
CA GLY A 159 1.92 17.60 -10.12
C GLY A 159 2.09 16.58 -8.98
N ARG A 160 3.17 15.77 -8.99
CA ARG A 160 3.52 14.88 -7.88
C ARG A 160 3.72 15.64 -6.57
N MET A 161 4.42 16.74 -6.63
CA MET A 161 4.73 17.58 -5.48
C MET A 161 3.61 18.56 -5.12
N LYS A 162 2.45 18.45 -5.79
CA LYS A 162 1.24 19.27 -5.56
C LYS A 162 1.47 20.77 -5.77
N ARG A 163 2.44 21.14 -6.63
CA ARG A 163 2.75 22.53 -6.99
C ARG A 163 1.88 22.98 -8.17
N PHE A 164 0.57 23.11 -7.90
CA PHE A 164 -0.41 23.36 -8.96
C PHE A 164 -0.37 24.79 -9.52
N GLN A 165 0.18 25.75 -8.79
CA GLN A 165 0.36 27.11 -9.30
C GLN A 165 1.43 27.16 -10.38
N GLU A 166 2.59 26.55 -10.10
CA GLU A 166 3.70 26.47 -11.06
C GLU A 166 3.33 25.57 -12.25
N LEU A 167 2.64 24.45 -11.98
CA LEU A 167 2.11 23.59 -13.04
C LEU A 167 1.20 24.37 -13.99
N HIS A 168 0.31 25.21 -13.44
CA HIS A 168 -0.57 26.05 -14.25
C HIS A 168 0.19 27.07 -15.11
N GLN A 169 1.21 27.71 -14.55
CA GLN A 169 2.06 28.64 -15.29
C GLN A 169 2.73 27.96 -16.48
N VAL A 170 3.27 26.76 -16.29
CA VAL A 170 3.89 25.97 -17.37
C VAL A 170 2.85 25.59 -18.44
N LEU A 171 1.64 25.19 -18.05
CA LEU A 171 0.57 24.88 -19.01
C LEU A 171 0.10 26.08 -19.83
N VAL A 172 -0.02 27.26 -19.19
CA VAL A 172 -0.36 28.51 -19.90
C VAL A 172 0.71 28.86 -20.93
N GLU A 173 1.98 28.68 -20.57
CA GLU A 173 3.08 28.89 -21.51
C GLU A 173 3.02 27.88 -22.68
N MET A 174 2.83 26.60 -22.43
CA MET A 174 2.68 25.59 -23.49
C MET A 174 1.52 25.93 -24.44
N SER A 175 0.40 26.38 -23.90
CA SER A 175 -0.80 26.73 -24.68
C SER A 175 -0.61 27.99 -25.57
N SER A 176 0.35 28.85 -25.23
CA SER A 176 0.70 30.02 -26.05
C SER A 176 1.54 29.67 -27.29
N ARG A 177 2.10 28.46 -27.31
CA ARG A 177 2.95 27.96 -28.42
C ARG A 177 2.20 26.88 -29.20
N LYS A 178 2.17 26.97 -30.52
CA LYS A 178 1.52 25.99 -31.38
C LYS A 178 2.23 24.62 -31.25
N ASN A 179 1.45 23.54 -31.14
CA ASN A 179 1.88 22.14 -31.18
C ASN A 179 2.74 21.65 -29.99
N LEU A 180 2.75 22.34 -28.84
CA LEU A 180 3.44 21.84 -27.63
C LEU A 180 2.55 20.96 -26.73
N ILE A 181 1.24 21.09 -26.80
CA ILE A 181 0.29 20.26 -26.06
C ILE A 181 -0.13 19.09 -26.95
N ASP A 182 0.19 17.90 -26.52
CA ASP A 182 -0.19 16.62 -27.13
C ASP A 182 -1.12 15.83 -26.21
N GLU A 183 -1.58 14.67 -26.68
CA GLU A 183 -2.41 13.73 -25.92
C GLU A 183 -1.69 13.26 -24.63
N ARG A 184 -0.37 13.08 -24.66
CA ARG A 184 0.44 12.70 -23.52
C ARG A 184 0.47 13.79 -22.45
N THR A 185 0.62 15.06 -22.87
CA THR A 185 0.51 16.22 -21.96
C THR A 185 -0.83 16.22 -21.22
N TYR A 186 -1.90 16.02 -21.99
CA TYR A 186 -3.25 15.95 -21.46
C TYR A 186 -3.41 14.82 -20.44
N GLY A 187 -2.93 13.61 -20.75
CA GLY A 187 -2.94 12.48 -19.84
C GLY A 187 -2.16 12.71 -18.55
N VAL A 188 -0.97 13.33 -18.62
CA VAL A 188 -0.15 13.70 -17.46
C VAL A 188 -0.91 14.67 -16.55
N VAL A 189 -1.48 15.73 -17.11
CA VAL A 189 -2.22 16.74 -16.35
C VAL A 189 -3.43 16.16 -15.66
N LEU A 190 -4.27 15.42 -16.39
CA LEU A 190 -5.45 14.77 -15.85
C LEU A 190 -5.10 13.82 -14.70
N ASN A 191 -4.05 13.00 -14.88
CA ASN A 191 -3.61 12.07 -13.85
C ASN A 191 -3.16 12.78 -12.58
N ARG A 192 -2.41 13.89 -12.72
CA ARG A 192 -1.93 14.66 -11.56
C ARG A 192 -3.06 15.39 -10.83
N PHE A 193 -4.02 15.96 -11.55
CA PHE A 193 -5.21 16.53 -10.92
C PHE A 193 -6.09 15.47 -10.25
N SER A 194 -6.29 14.34 -10.88
CA SER A 194 -7.10 13.23 -10.32
C SER A 194 -6.44 12.58 -9.09
N ALA A 195 -5.10 12.51 -9.05
CA ALA A 195 -4.36 12.00 -7.90
C ALA A 195 -4.36 12.98 -6.71
N ALA A 196 -4.59 14.26 -6.94
CA ALA A 196 -4.71 15.26 -5.90
C ALA A 196 -6.16 15.36 -5.42
N HIS A 197 -6.48 14.72 -4.31
CA HIS A 197 -7.83 14.49 -3.77
C HIS A 197 -8.84 15.66 -3.87
N LYS A 198 -8.39 16.91 -3.95
CA LYS A 198 -9.26 18.10 -4.06
C LYS A 198 -9.54 18.55 -5.51
N HIS A 199 -9.00 17.89 -6.51
CA HIS A 199 -9.00 18.39 -7.90
C HIS A 199 -9.63 17.44 -8.93
N VAL A 200 -10.27 16.33 -8.51
CA VAL A 200 -10.89 15.37 -9.45
C VAL A 200 -12.06 16.01 -10.22
N GLU A 201 -12.87 16.83 -9.55
CA GLU A 201 -13.95 17.57 -10.21
C GLU A 201 -13.41 18.50 -11.29
N ALA A 202 -12.28 19.14 -11.01
CA ALA A 202 -11.59 19.99 -11.95
C ALA A 202 -10.99 19.20 -13.13
N ALA A 203 -10.45 18.02 -12.87
CA ALA A 203 -9.97 17.11 -13.92
C ALA A 203 -11.12 16.63 -14.80
N GLU A 204 -12.27 16.28 -14.23
CA GLU A 204 -13.46 15.90 -14.98
C GLU A 204 -13.99 17.06 -15.84
N LYS A 205 -14.02 18.28 -15.31
CA LYS A 205 -14.43 19.48 -16.05
C LYS A 205 -13.48 19.76 -17.22
N LEU A 206 -12.16 19.63 -17.01
CA LEU A 206 -11.18 19.76 -18.08
C LEU A 206 -11.43 18.69 -19.16
N PHE A 207 -11.58 17.43 -18.75
CA PHE A 207 -11.87 16.31 -19.64
C PHE A 207 -13.12 16.59 -20.52
N ARG A 208 -14.24 17.00 -19.90
CA ARG A 208 -15.49 17.26 -20.65
C ARG A 208 -15.38 18.43 -21.62
N ASN A 209 -14.56 19.43 -21.30
CA ASN A 209 -14.38 20.61 -22.13
C ASN A 209 -13.43 20.38 -23.32
N THR A 210 -12.51 19.43 -23.20
CA THR A 210 -11.50 19.12 -24.23
C THR A 210 -11.79 17.86 -25.03
N LYS A 211 -12.89 17.20 -24.73
CA LYS A 211 -13.35 15.96 -25.37
C LYS A 211 -13.44 16.03 -26.90
N SER A 212 -13.71 17.20 -27.46
CA SER A 212 -13.77 17.45 -28.91
C SER A 212 -12.42 17.73 -29.57
N GLU A 213 -11.36 17.94 -28.78
CA GLU A 213 -10.03 18.31 -29.27
C GLU A 213 -9.08 17.10 -29.32
N PHE A 214 -9.35 16.07 -28.52
CA PHE A 214 -8.54 14.85 -28.42
C PHE A 214 -9.40 13.62 -28.65
N GLU A 215 -8.83 12.59 -29.26
CA GLU A 215 -9.49 11.30 -29.43
C GLU A 215 -9.82 10.68 -28.07
N GLU A 216 -11.05 10.19 -27.92
CA GLU A 216 -11.50 9.57 -26.67
C GLU A 216 -10.81 8.22 -26.48
N ASP A 217 -9.81 8.15 -25.60
CA ASP A 217 -9.18 6.91 -25.16
C ASP A 217 -9.73 6.46 -23.81
N ILE A 218 -10.04 5.17 -23.69
CA ILE A 218 -10.51 4.54 -22.43
C ILE A 218 -9.52 4.79 -21.26
N LYS A 219 -8.24 5.00 -21.52
CA LYS A 219 -7.24 5.33 -20.49
C LYS A 219 -7.57 6.66 -19.81
N THR A 220 -7.98 7.67 -20.57
CA THR A 220 -8.37 8.97 -20.04
C THR A 220 -9.61 8.86 -19.15
N TRP A 221 -10.62 8.09 -19.59
CA TRP A 221 -11.78 7.77 -18.78
C TRP A 221 -11.39 7.05 -17.47
N ASN A 222 -10.47 6.11 -17.53
CA ASN A 222 -9.98 5.37 -16.37
C ASN A 222 -9.29 6.27 -15.34
N ILE A 223 -8.56 7.31 -15.77
CA ILE A 223 -7.92 8.29 -14.89
C ILE A 223 -8.97 9.01 -14.02
N ILE A 224 -10.04 9.52 -14.64
CA ILE A 224 -11.09 10.25 -13.93
C ILE A 224 -11.90 9.31 -13.03
N LEU A 225 -12.30 8.15 -13.55
CA LEU A 225 -13.01 7.13 -12.76
C LEU A 225 -12.20 6.75 -11.50
N ASN A 226 -10.90 6.50 -11.67
CA ASN A 226 -10.01 6.18 -10.55
C ASN A 226 -9.93 7.35 -9.55
N GLY A 227 -9.87 8.58 -10.02
CA GLY A 227 -9.90 9.78 -9.17
C GLY A 227 -11.12 9.79 -8.24
N TRP A 228 -12.33 9.60 -8.77
CA TRP A 228 -13.57 9.52 -7.99
C TRP A 228 -13.58 8.34 -7.01
N CYS A 229 -13.01 7.20 -7.42
CA CYS A 229 -12.90 6.02 -6.57
C CYS A 229 -11.90 6.23 -5.41
N VAL A 230 -10.79 6.92 -5.64
CA VAL A 230 -9.80 7.27 -4.60
C VAL A 230 -10.37 8.28 -3.60
N LEU A 231 -11.14 9.26 -4.07
CA LEU A 231 -11.91 10.19 -3.23
C LEU A 231 -13.01 9.51 -2.40
N ARG A 232 -13.29 8.24 -2.66
CA ARG A 232 -14.40 7.48 -2.07
C ARG A 232 -15.79 8.09 -2.33
N SER A 233 -15.91 8.96 -3.34
CA SER A 233 -17.21 9.45 -3.80
C SER A 233 -17.88 8.42 -4.70
N LEU A 234 -18.55 7.45 -4.08
CA LEU A 234 -19.26 6.41 -4.83
C LEU A 234 -20.39 6.93 -5.71
N PRO A 235 -21.16 7.99 -5.35
CA PRO A 235 -22.16 8.58 -6.24
C PRO A 235 -21.55 9.08 -7.54
N ASP A 236 -20.46 9.86 -7.47
CA ASP A 236 -19.79 10.40 -8.65
C ASP A 236 -19.09 9.30 -9.48
N ALA A 237 -18.46 8.34 -8.82
CA ALA A 237 -17.90 7.18 -9.49
C ALA A 237 -18.97 6.38 -10.27
N LYS A 238 -20.18 6.22 -9.71
CA LYS A 238 -21.29 5.57 -10.42
C LYS A 238 -21.82 6.40 -11.58
N ARG A 239 -21.98 7.71 -11.37
CA ARG A 239 -22.39 8.62 -12.44
C ARG A 239 -21.41 8.54 -13.62
N PHE A 240 -20.11 8.65 -13.32
CA PHE A 240 -19.06 8.61 -14.32
C PHE A 240 -18.94 7.23 -14.99
N TRP A 241 -19.14 6.14 -14.24
CA TRP A 241 -19.24 4.78 -14.79
C TRP A 241 -20.39 4.67 -15.82
N MET A 242 -21.55 5.25 -15.53
CA MET A 242 -22.68 5.26 -16.46
C MET A 242 -22.40 6.09 -17.71
N ASP A 243 -21.58 7.15 -17.58
CA ASP A 243 -21.15 7.95 -18.73
C ASP A 243 -20.22 7.14 -19.65
N ILE A 244 -19.28 6.35 -19.06
CA ILE A 244 -18.43 5.41 -19.82
C ILE A 244 -19.28 4.40 -20.59
N LEU A 245 -20.30 3.82 -19.95
CA LEU A 245 -21.18 2.84 -20.62
C LEU A 245 -22.02 3.42 -21.75
N LYS A 246 -22.20 4.75 -21.79
CA LYS A 246 -22.94 5.48 -22.83
C LYS A 246 -22.02 6.05 -23.91
N SER A 247 -20.70 6.10 -23.66
CA SER A 247 -19.72 6.57 -24.63
C SER A 247 -19.42 5.47 -25.67
N ASP A 248 -18.73 5.84 -26.74
CA ASP A 248 -18.26 4.91 -27.76
C ASP A 248 -17.07 4.08 -27.26
N CYS A 249 -16.45 4.48 -26.14
CA CYS A 249 -15.35 3.76 -25.50
C CYS A 249 -15.85 2.50 -24.77
N LYS A 250 -15.35 1.33 -25.16
CA LYS A 250 -15.68 0.08 -24.46
C LYS A 250 -14.86 -0.02 -23.17
N PRO A 251 -15.52 -0.28 -22.00
CA PRO A 251 -14.81 -0.55 -20.75
C PRO A 251 -13.85 -1.72 -20.91
N ASP A 252 -12.61 -1.52 -20.51
CA ASP A 252 -11.58 -2.53 -20.48
C ASP A 252 -11.46 -3.20 -19.11
N LYS A 253 -10.53 -4.15 -18.99
CA LYS A 253 -10.27 -4.86 -17.73
C LYS A 253 -9.93 -3.91 -16.59
N PHE A 254 -9.19 -2.84 -16.85
CA PHE A 254 -8.82 -1.84 -15.85
C PHE A 254 -10.04 -1.03 -15.41
N THR A 255 -10.90 -0.61 -16.35
CA THR A 255 -12.16 0.10 -16.04
C THR A 255 -13.02 -0.70 -15.08
N TYR A 256 -13.25 -1.98 -15.37
CA TYR A 256 -14.00 -2.88 -14.49
C TYR A 256 -13.32 -3.04 -13.15
N GLY A 257 -11.99 -3.28 -13.12
CA GLY A 257 -11.20 -3.46 -11.92
C GLY A 257 -11.26 -2.26 -10.97
N ILE A 258 -11.11 -1.05 -11.49
CA ILE A 258 -11.25 0.21 -10.73
C ILE A 258 -12.61 0.29 -10.06
N PHE A 259 -13.68 0.06 -10.82
CA PHE A 259 -15.04 0.21 -10.32
C PHE A 259 -15.44 -0.90 -9.34
N ILE A 260 -15.10 -2.16 -9.60
CA ILE A 260 -15.30 -3.30 -8.70
C ILE A 260 -14.59 -3.07 -7.36
N ASN A 261 -13.33 -2.59 -7.39
CA ASN A 261 -12.57 -2.28 -6.19
C ASN A 261 -13.23 -1.16 -5.36
N ALA A 262 -13.70 -0.10 -6.01
CA ALA A 262 -14.42 0.99 -5.34
C ALA A 262 -15.73 0.53 -4.68
N LEU A 263 -16.51 -0.29 -5.38
CA LEU A 263 -17.74 -0.89 -4.86
C LEU A 263 -17.44 -1.79 -3.65
N SER A 264 -16.39 -2.61 -3.75
CA SER A 264 -15.99 -3.54 -2.68
C SER A 264 -15.54 -2.77 -1.43
N LYS A 265 -14.70 -1.74 -1.58
CA LYS A 265 -14.25 -0.86 -0.48
C LYS A 265 -15.39 -0.09 0.17
N SER A 266 -16.42 0.25 -0.60
CA SER A 266 -17.63 0.92 -0.11
C SER A 266 -18.67 -0.06 0.48
N GLY A 267 -18.33 -1.34 0.61
CA GLY A 267 -19.20 -2.39 1.15
C GLY A 267 -20.39 -2.79 0.26
N LYS A 268 -20.41 -2.31 -1.01
CA LYS A 268 -21.48 -2.63 -2.00
C LYS A 268 -21.15 -3.90 -2.78
N ILE A 269 -20.88 -4.98 -2.06
CA ILE A 269 -20.34 -6.24 -2.59
C ILE A 269 -21.30 -6.93 -3.57
N SER A 270 -22.60 -6.91 -3.30
CA SER A 270 -23.60 -7.49 -4.22
C SER A 270 -23.60 -6.76 -5.57
N THR A 271 -23.35 -5.46 -5.58
CA THR A 271 -23.21 -4.69 -6.83
C THR A 271 -21.89 -5.04 -7.52
N ALA A 272 -20.78 -5.17 -6.78
CA ALA A 272 -19.50 -5.58 -7.33
C ALA A 272 -19.57 -6.96 -8.00
N SER A 273 -20.26 -7.92 -7.38
CA SER A 273 -20.53 -9.26 -7.93
C SER A 273 -21.33 -9.21 -9.24
N LYS A 274 -22.36 -8.34 -9.30
CA LYS A 274 -23.14 -8.13 -10.54
C LYS A 274 -22.28 -7.50 -11.65
N VAL A 275 -21.42 -6.54 -11.32
CA VAL A 275 -20.51 -5.91 -12.30
C VAL A 275 -19.47 -6.93 -12.81
N LEU A 276 -18.94 -7.80 -11.94
CA LEU A 276 -18.05 -8.88 -12.34
C LEU A 276 -18.71 -9.84 -13.33
N ARG A 277 -19.97 -10.25 -13.09
CA ARG A 277 -20.71 -11.11 -14.03
C ARG A 277 -20.95 -10.44 -15.38
N LYS A 278 -21.30 -9.13 -15.35
CA LYS A 278 -21.43 -8.33 -16.59
C LYS A 278 -20.13 -8.24 -17.37
N MET A 279 -18.97 -8.20 -16.69
CA MET A 279 -17.68 -8.22 -17.32
C MET A 279 -17.47 -9.52 -18.12
N TRP A 280 -17.82 -10.68 -17.53
CA TRP A 280 -17.79 -11.97 -18.25
C TRP A 280 -18.80 -12.02 -19.43
N GLU A 281 -20.01 -11.46 -19.24
CA GLU A 281 -21.04 -11.41 -20.30
C GLU A 281 -20.65 -10.54 -21.50
N LYS A 282 -19.71 -9.63 -21.30
CA LYS A 282 -19.17 -8.73 -22.34
C LYS A 282 -17.82 -9.20 -22.91
N ASP A 283 -17.49 -10.48 -22.73
CA ASP A 283 -16.25 -11.12 -23.19
C ASP A 283 -14.97 -10.42 -22.70
N CYS A 284 -15.08 -9.64 -21.61
CA CYS A 284 -13.95 -9.02 -20.93
C CYS A 284 -13.52 -9.92 -19.76
N THR A 285 -12.51 -10.78 -19.98
CA THR A 285 -12.04 -11.74 -18.98
C THR A 285 -11.38 -11.03 -17.80
N PRO A 286 -11.90 -11.14 -16.55
CA PRO A 286 -11.24 -10.62 -15.36
C PRO A 286 -9.97 -11.40 -15.06
N ASP A 287 -9.04 -10.74 -14.38
CA ASP A 287 -7.88 -11.42 -13.78
C ASP A 287 -8.19 -11.91 -12.35
N ALA A 288 -7.28 -12.75 -11.81
CA ALA A 288 -7.43 -13.27 -10.47
C ALA A 288 -7.53 -12.17 -9.38
N PRO A 289 -6.79 -11.04 -9.42
CA PRO A 289 -6.96 -9.93 -8.48
C PRO A 289 -8.38 -9.34 -8.45
N ILE A 290 -9.04 -9.15 -9.60
CA ILE A 290 -10.41 -8.65 -9.67
C ILE A 290 -11.39 -9.63 -8.99
N CYS A 291 -11.28 -10.91 -9.33
CA CYS A 291 -12.12 -11.96 -8.73
C CYS A 291 -11.86 -12.09 -7.23
N ASN A 292 -10.60 -12.08 -6.82
CA ASN A 292 -10.21 -12.16 -5.40
C ASN A 292 -10.79 -11.00 -4.58
N THR A 293 -10.85 -9.79 -5.15
CA THR A 293 -11.46 -8.63 -4.49
C THR A 293 -12.94 -8.88 -4.18
N VAL A 294 -13.68 -9.50 -5.11
CA VAL A 294 -15.10 -9.83 -4.90
C VAL A 294 -15.26 -11.01 -3.93
N ILE A 295 -14.47 -12.06 -4.09
CA ILE A 295 -14.48 -13.23 -3.19
C ILE A 295 -14.18 -12.81 -1.75
N GLU A 296 -13.12 -12.03 -1.51
CA GLU A 296 -12.77 -11.57 -0.17
C GLU A 296 -13.87 -10.68 0.42
N GLY A 297 -14.46 -9.79 -0.38
CA GLY A 297 -15.58 -8.95 0.05
C GLY A 297 -16.83 -9.75 0.41
N LEU A 298 -17.17 -10.79 -0.35
CA LEU A 298 -18.28 -11.70 -0.05
C LEU A 298 -18.02 -12.49 1.23
N CYS A 299 -16.81 -13.03 1.40
CA CYS A 299 -16.40 -13.72 2.61
C CYS A 299 -16.46 -12.80 3.84
N TYR A 300 -16.00 -11.55 3.72
CA TYR A 300 -16.09 -10.58 4.79
C TYR A 300 -17.55 -10.29 5.22
N LYS A 301 -18.49 -10.28 4.25
CA LYS A 301 -19.93 -10.16 4.51
C LYS A 301 -20.59 -11.47 4.92
N LYS A 302 -19.82 -12.53 5.19
CA LYS A 302 -20.30 -13.88 5.54
C LYS A 302 -21.13 -14.56 4.45
N GLN A 303 -21.04 -14.07 3.20
CA GLN A 303 -21.72 -14.65 2.03
C GLN A 303 -20.85 -15.72 1.37
N ILE A 304 -20.46 -16.75 2.16
CA ILE A 304 -19.55 -17.81 1.73
C ILE A 304 -20.09 -18.61 0.53
N PRO A 305 -21.39 -19.00 0.46
CA PRO A 305 -21.91 -19.73 -0.70
C PRO A 305 -21.70 -18.97 -2.01
N GLU A 306 -21.93 -17.65 -2.00
CA GLU A 306 -21.76 -16.81 -3.17
C GLU A 306 -20.26 -16.64 -3.55
N ALA A 307 -19.37 -16.58 -2.55
CA ALA A 307 -17.93 -16.56 -2.78
C ALA A 307 -17.44 -17.86 -3.45
N LEU A 308 -17.92 -19.02 -2.99
CA LEU A 308 -17.62 -20.32 -3.61
C LEU A 308 -18.17 -20.42 -5.02
N LYS A 309 -19.33 -19.83 -5.29
CA LYS A 309 -19.89 -19.77 -6.65
C LYS A 309 -19.01 -18.97 -7.58
N ILE A 310 -18.54 -17.77 -7.17
CA ILE A 310 -17.59 -16.99 -7.97
C ILE A 310 -16.29 -17.77 -8.20
N PHE A 311 -15.79 -18.46 -7.17
CA PHE A 311 -14.60 -19.31 -7.28
C PHE A 311 -14.77 -20.43 -8.33
N SER A 312 -15.93 -21.10 -8.37
CA SER A 312 -16.19 -22.10 -9.41
C SER A 312 -16.37 -21.50 -10.80
N GLU A 313 -17.05 -20.34 -10.89
CA GLU A 313 -17.23 -19.59 -12.14
C GLU A 313 -15.86 -19.14 -12.75
N MET A 314 -14.87 -18.74 -11.91
CA MET A 314 -13.52 -18.40 -12.37
C MET A 314 -12.88 -19.49 -13.21
N ASN A 315 -12.92 -20.72 -12.70
CA ASN A 315 -12.28 -21.86 -13.35
C ASN A 315 -12.93 -22.19 -14.70
N GLN A 316 -14.28 -22.07 -14.75
CA GLN A 316 -15.05 -22.35 -15.97
C GLN A 316 -14.90 -21.27 -17.04
N LYS A 317 -14.60 -20.03 -16.63
CA LYS A 317 -14.59 -18.85 -17.51
C LYS A 317 -13.17 -18.35 -17.87
N GLY A 318 -12.18 -19.21 -17.80
CA GLY A 318 -10.83 -18.91 -18.28
C GLY A 318 -9.97 -18.04 -17.36
N CYS A 319 -10.37 -17.88 -16.07
CA CYS A 319 -9.59 -17.20 -15.06
C CYS A 319 -9.25 -18.19 -13.92
N PRO A 320 -8.22 -19.03 -14.07
CA PRO A 320 -7.93 -20.07 -13.08
C PRO A 320 -7.60 -19.45 -11.71
N PRO A 321 -8.17 -19.99 -10.61
CA PRO A 321 -7.82 -19.59 -9.26
C PRO A 321 -6.34 -19.82 -8.97
N ASN A 322 -5.69 -18.87 -8.30
CA ASN A 322 -4.31 -18.96 -7.82
C ASN A 322 -4.25 -19.16 -6.30
N ALA A 323 -3.05 -19.37 -5.74
CA ALA A 323 -2.87 -19.55 -4.29
C ALA A 323 -3.50 -18.43 -3.45
N ALA A 324 -3.52 -17.18 -3.93
CA ALA A 324 -4.16 -16.06 -3.23
C ALA A 324 -5.69 -16.20 -3.22
N THR A 325 -6.31 -16.72 -4.29
CA THR A 325 -7.75 -17.00 -4.37
C THR A 325 -8.15 -18.05 -3.33
N TYR A 326 -7.41 -19.16 -3.28
CA TYR A 326 -7.64 -20.21 -2.27
C TYR A 326 -7.46 -19.67 -0.85
N ASN A 327 -6.37 -18.94 -0.61
CA ASN A 327 -6.07 -18.35 0.68
C ASN A 327 -7.15 -17.39 1.18
N SER A 328 -7.80 -16.64 0.29
CA SER A 328 -8.92 -15.79 0.65
C SER A 328 -10.11 -16.59 1.19
N LEU A 329 -10.44 -17.72 0.56
CA LEU A 329 -11.51 -18.64 1.04
C LEU A 329 -11.11 -19.37 2.32
N ILE A 330 -9.92 -19.97 2.33
CA ILE A 330 -9.39 -20.74 3.48
C ILE A 330 -9.36 -19.87 4.73
N LYS A 331 -8.84 -18.64 4.65
CA LYS A 331 -8.81 -17.67 5.75
C LYS A 331 -10.17 -17.49 6.42
N HIS A 332 -11.23 -17.34 5.62
CA HIS A 332 -12.57 -17.11 6.16
C HIS A 332 -13.27 -18.38 6.62
N LEU A 333 -13.04 -19.52 5.94
CA LEU A 333 -13.56 -20.81 6.34
C LEU A 333 -12.92 -21.29 7.65
N CYS A 334 -11.62 -21.09 7.84
CA CYS A 334 -10.92 -21.30 9.11
C CYS A 334 -11.53 -20.47 10.24
N LYS A 335 -11.80 -19.19 9.97
CA LYS A 335 -12.38 -18.28 10.98
C LYS A 335 -13.78 -18.73 11.44
N ILE A 336 -14.58 -19.33 10.56
CA ILE A 336 -15.91 -19.86 10.91
C ILE A 336 -15.90 -21.37 11.23
N GLN A 337 -14.69 -21.97 11.36
CA GLN A 337 -14.49 -23.37 11.73
C GLN A 337 -15.13 -24.40 10.76
N ARG A 338 -15.23 -24.08 9.48
CA ARG A 338 -15.68 -25.01 8.44
C ARG A 338 -14.49 -25.82 7.89
N MET A 339 -13.85 -26.60 8.78
CA MET A 339 -12.58 -27.27 8.49
C MET A 339 -12.69 -28.34 7.39
N GLU A 340 -13.81 -29.01 7.27
CA GLU A 340 -14.07 -29.98 6.17
C GLU A 340 -13.86 -29.32 4.80
N LYS A 341 -14.49 -28.14 4.59
CA LYS A 341 -14.34 -27.39 3.34
C LYS A 341 -12.94 -26.79 3.15
N VAL A 342 -12.24 -26.48 4.25
CA VAL A 342 -10.83 -26.07 4.19
C VAL A 342 -9.95 -27.19 3.65
N TYR A 343 -10.13 -28.43 4.13
CA TYR A 343 -9.33 -29.55 3.66
C TYR A 343 -9.66 -29.93 2.20
N GLU A 344 -10.92 -29.81 1.76
CA GLU A 344 -11.27 -29.96 0.35
C GLU A 344 -10.49 -28.97 -0.54
N LEU A 345 -10.49 -27.69 -0.16
CA LEU A 345 -9.76 -26.66 -0.91
C LEU A 345 -8.24 -26.91 -0.87
N LEU A 346 -7.71 -27.37 0.27
CA LEU A 346 -6.30 -27.67 0.42
C LEU A 346 -5.87 -28.85 -0.48
N ASN A 347 -6.70 -29.88 -0.57
CA ASN A 347 -6.45 -31.01 -1.48
C ASN A 347 -6.53 -30.56 -2.95
N SER A 348 -7.50 -29.72 -3.29
CA SER A 348 -7.58 -29.14 -4.64
C SER A 348 -6.38 -28.26 -5.00
N MET A 349 -5.77 -27.56 -4.02
CA MET A 349 -4.50 -26.86 -4.22
C MET A 349 -3.36 -27.83 -4.54
N ASP A 350 -3.28 -28.94 -3.80
CA ASP A 350 -2.25 -29.96 -3.98
C ASP A 350 -2.33 -30.63 -5.38
N GLU A 351 -3.54 -30.86 -5.89
CA GLU A 351 -3.78 -31.45 -7.22
C GLU A 351 -3.37 -30.52 -8.38
N LYS A 352 -3.43 -29.20 -8.18
CA LYS A 352 -3.10 -28.20 -9.22
C LYS A 352 -1.61 -27.93 -9.40
N GLY A 353 -0.75 -28.48 -8.55
CA GLY A 353 0.70 -28.39 -8.67
C GLY A 353 1.30 -27.05 -8.25
N GLU A 354 2.52 -26.76 -8.71
CA GLU A 354 3.38 -25.69 -8.19
C GLU A 354 2.76 -24.28 -8.20
N THR A 355 2.00 -23.94 -9.24
CA THR A 355 1.41 -22.60 -9.40
C THR A 355 0.33 -22.28 -8.35
N CYS A 356 -0.20 -23.29 -7.69
CA CYS A 356 -1.30 -23.18 -6.75
C CYS A 356 -1.05 -23.85 -5.41
N SER A 357 0.14 -24.40 -5.18
CA SER A 357 0.49 -25.17 -3.96
C SER A 357 0.27 -24.36 -2.67
N PRO A 358 -0.18 -25.04 -1.59
CA PRO A 358 -0.25 -24.45 -0.27
C PRO A 358 1.10 -23.88 0.16
N ASN A 359 1.10 -22.66 0.71
CA ASN A 359 2.30 -21.95 1.14
C ASN A 359 2.24 -21.60 2.65
N ALA A 360 3.27 -20.97 3.19
CA ALA A 360 3.34 -20.56 4.59
C ALA A 360 2.10 -19.77 5.04
N VAL A 361 1.53 -18.92 4.15
CA VAL A 361 0.30 -18.16 4.44
C VAL A 361 -0.90 -19.10 4.61
N THR A 362 -1.02 -20.10 3.73
CA THR A 362 -2.08 -21.12 3.79
C THR A 362 -2.04 -21.86 5.12
N TYR A 363 -0.87 -22.41 5.47
CA TYR A 363 -0.67 -23.13 6.73
C TYR A 363 -0.84 -22.22 7.95
N GLY A 364 -0.43 -20.96 7.86
CA GLY A 364 -0.67 -19.96 8.90
C GLY A 364 -2.15 -19.74 9.22
N TYR A 365 -3.06 -19.85 8.25
CA TYR A 365 -4.50 -19.80 8.51
C TYR A 365 -5.02 -21.08 9.19
N LEU A 366 -4.51 -22.24 8.82
CA LEU A 366 -4.85 -23.51 9.45
C LEU A 366 -4.39 -23.54 10.91
N LEU A 367 -3.14 -23.16 11.17
CA LEU A 367 -2.60 -23.08 12.53
C LEU A 367 -3.43 -22.13 13.42
N LYS A 368 -3.85 -20.97 12.90
CA LYS A 368 -4.73 -20.04 13.64
C LYS A 368 -6.10 -20.61 13.96
N ALA A 369 -6.54 -21.63 13.24
CA ALA A 369 -7.83 -22.29 13.45
C ALA A 369 -7.73 -23.55 14.30
N ALA A 370 -6.53 -24.04 14.57
CA ALA A 370 -6.26 -25.23 15.39
C ALA A 370 -6.78 -25.03 16.83
N LYS A 371 -7.40 -26.07 17.38
CA LYS A 371 -8.03 -26.05 18.71
C LYS A 371 -7.26 -26.84 19.77
N ASN A 372 -6.34 -27.66 19.33
CA ASN A 372 -5.57 -28.53 20.21
C ASN A 372 -4.16 -28.82 19.66
N PRO A 373 -3.23 -29.27 20.51
CA PRO A 373 -1.85 -29.57 20.11
C PRO A 373 -1.73 -30.54 18.95
N LYS A 374 -2.56 -31.60 18.92
CA LYS A 374 -2.51 -32.66 17.89
C LYS A 374 -2.80 -32.11 16.49
N GLU A 375 -3.75 -31.17 16.39
CA GLU A 375 -4.04 -30.51 15.12
C GLU A 375 -2.85 -29.67 14.62
N VAL A 376 -2.14 -28.99 15.52
CA VAL A 376 -0.93 -28.22 15.17
C VAL A 376 0.15 -29.16 14.63
N ASP A 377 0.39 -30.28 15.29
CA ASP A 377 1.37 -31.29 14.85
C ASP A 377 1.04 -31.78 13.43
N THR A 378 -0.22 -32.17 13.19
CA THR A 378 -0.69 -32.63 11.88
C THR A 378 -0.47 -31.58 10.78
N ILE A 379 -0.75 -30.31 11.08
CA ILE A 379 -0.57 -29.21 10.14
C ILE A 379 0.92 -28.98 9.84
N LEU A 380 1.77 -28.98 10.87
CA LEU A 380 3.22 -28.79 10.73
C LEU A 380 3.89 -29.96 9.99
N GLU A 381 3.47 -31.19 10.26
CA GLU A 381 3.94 -32.37 9.51
C GLU A 381 3.57 -32.29 8.04
N ARG A 382 2.31 -31.91 7.72
CA ARG A 382 1.89 -31.71 6.33
C ARG A 382 2.70 -30.60 5.65
N MET A 383 2.98 -29.51 6.36
CA MET A 383 3.81 -28.41 5.87
C MET A 383 5.23 -28.87 5.55
N LYS A 384 5.85 -29.66 6.46
CA LYS A 384 7.18 -30.24 6.26
C LYS A 384 7.20 -31.21 5.08
N LYS A 385 6.22 -32.12 4.96
CA LYS A 385 6.08 -33.09 3.85
C LYS A 385 5.97 -32.41 2.47
N LYS A 386 5.38 -31.21 2.43
CA LYS A 386 5.25 -30.41 1.20
C LYS A 386 6.45 -29.50 0.93
N GLY A 387 7.53 -29.63 1.69
CA GLY A 387 8.75 -28.82 1.51
C GLY A 387 8.60 -27.34 1.89
N CYS A 388 7.51 -26.96 2.56
CA CYS A 388 7.34 -25.60 3.06
C CYS A 388 8.24 -25.40 4.28
N LYS A 389 9.21 -24.47 4.18
CA LYS A 389 10.09 -24.12 5.30
C LYS A 389 9.29 -23.45 6.42
N LEU A 390 9.62 -23.79 7.66
CA LEU A 390 9.12 -23.08 8.82
C LEU A 390 9.87 -21.76 8.96
N GLU A 391 9.14 -20.66 8.85
CA GLU A 391 9.66 -19.31 9.01
C GLU A 391 9.38 -18.79 10.43
N ALA A 392 10.03 -17.70 10.84
CA ALA A 392 9.85 -17.08 12.15
C ALA A 392 8.36 -16.82 12.49
N ASP A 393 7.54 -16.40 11.51
CA ASP A 393 6.10 -16.21 11.70
C ASP A 393 5.35 -17.52 12.06
N THR A 394 5.78 -18.65 11.51
CA THR A 394 5.19 -19.98 11.82
C THR A 394 5.54 -20.42 13.23
N TYR A 395 6.82 -20.28 13.62
CA TYR A 395 7.27 -20.57 14.99
C TYR A 395 6.58 -19.66 16.01
N ASN A 396 6.52 -18.36 15.76
CA ASN A 396 5.82 -17.41 16.63
C ASN A 396 4.34 -17.73 16.81
N LEU A 397 3.70 -18.26 15.77
CA LEU A 397 2.31 -18.71 15.86
C LEU A 397 2.17 -19.98 16.71
N ALA A 398 3.06 -20.95 16.55
CA ALA A 398 3.10 -22.18 17.38
C ALA A 398 3.39 -21.83 18.84
N LEU A 399 4.40 -21.01 19.12
CA LEU A 399 4.73 -20.52 20.46
C LEU A 399 3.51 -19.87 21.12
N ARG A 400 2.78 -19.02 20.41
CA ARG A 400 1.58 -18.39 20.95
C ARG A 400 0.51 -19.41 21.33
N LEU A 401 0.21 -20.36 20.45
CA LEU A 401 -0.82 -21.37 20.69
C LEU A 401 -0.46 -22.25 21.88
N PHE A 402 0.77 -22.75 21.94
CA PHE A 402 1.21 -23.59 23.05
C PHE A 402 1.30 -22.82 24.36
N THR A 403 1.68 -21.55 24.34
CA THR A 403 1.64 -20.68 25.50
C THR A 403 0.18 -20.46 25.97
N GLU A 404 -0.77 -20.19 25.05
CA GLU A 404 -2.19 -20.07 25.37
C GLU A 404 -2.77 -21.34 26.01
N TRP A 405 -2.34 -22.52 25.55
CA TRP A 405 -2.77 -23.81 26.12
C TRP A 405 -1.99 -24.20 27.39
N GLY A 406 -0.87 -23.57 27.69
CA GLY A 406 -0.02 -23.87 28.86
C GLY A 406 0.87 -25.07 28.67
N ASP A 407 1.15 -25.49 27.46
CA ASP A 407 2.04 -26.59 27.09
C ASP A 407 3.49 -26.11 27.06
N GLU A 408 4.15 -26.10 28.23
CA GLU A 408 5.50 -25.55 28.37
C GLU A 408 6.56 -26.42 27.69
N GLU A 409 6.35 -27.73 27.62
CA GLU A 409 7.28 -28.64 26.95
C GLU A 409 7.37 -28.30 25.46
N ARG A 410 6.24 -28.08 24.81
CA ARG A 410 6.18 -27.69 23.41
C ARG A 410 6.66 -26.25 23.16
N VAL A 411 6.37 -25.32 24.07
CA VAL A 411 6.94 -23.97 24.00
C VAL A 411 8.45 -24.03 23.99
N LYS A 412 9.06 -24.82 24.91
CA LYS A 412 10.51 -25.03 24.95
C LYS A 412 11.02 -25.70 23.69
N TYR A 413 10.35 -26.75 23.22
CA TYR A 413 10.74 -27.47 22.00
C TYR A 413 10.82 -26.53 20.79
N PHE A 414 9.79 -25.70 20.55
CA PHE A 414 9.77 -24.76 19.40
C PHE A 414 10.74 -23.61 19.57
N TRP A 415 11.00 -23.18 20.80
CA TRP A 415 12.02 -22.19 21.12
C TRP A 415 13.41 -22.69 20.75
N ASP A 416 13.76 -23.89 21.23
CA ASP A 416 15.04 -24.54 20.94
C ASP A 416 15.19 -24.89 19.44
N GLU A 417 14.09 -25.20 18.75
CA GLU A 417 14.08 -25.49 17.32
C GLU A 417 14.35 -24.22 16.49
N MET A 418 13.84 -23.06 16.91
CA MET A 418 14.16 -21.78 16.27
C MET A 418 15.67 -21.48 16.37
N GLU A 419 16.27 -21.69 17.52
CA GLU A 419 17.72 -21.46 17.71
C GLU A 419 18.55 -22.44 16.86
N ARG A 420 18.23 -23.72 16.88
CA ARG A 420 18.92 -24.76 16.08
C ARG A 420 18.85 -24.54 14.58
N ASN A 421 17.76 -23.96 14.08
CA ASN A 421 17.59 -23.65 12.67
C ASN A 421 18.22 -22.29 12.26
N GLY A 422 18.92 -21.62 13.17
CA GLY A 422 19.62 -20.34 12.90
C GLY A 422 18.68 -19.13 12.75
N LEU A 423 17.38 -19.29 13.03
CA LEU A 423 16.43 -18.17 13.01
C LEU A 423 16.56 -17.33 14.28
N GLY A 424 16.75 -18.00 15.43
CA GLY A 424 16.74 -17.39 16.76
C GLY A 424 15.39 -16.77 17.15
N PRO A 425 15.03 -16.73 18.43
CA PRO A 425 13.88 -15.98 18.89
C PRO A 425 14.04 -14.49 18.63
N ASP A 426 13.07 -13.88 17.98
CA ASP A 426 13.01 -12.46 17.69
C ASP A 426 12.23 -11.68 18.78
N ARG A 427 12.22 -10.34 18.67
CA ARG A 427 11.45 -9.46 19.59
C ARG A 427 10.00 -9.92 19.77
N ARG A 428 9.37 -10.44 18.71
CA ARG A 428 7.99 -10.91 18.74
C ARG A 428 7.86 -12.22 19.50
N SER A 429 8.82 -13.13 19.35
CA SER A 429 8.88 -14.39 20.13
C SER A 429 8.91 -14.09 21.63
N TYR A 430 9.81 -13.22 22.07
CA TYR A 430 9.90 -12.80 23.47
C TYR A 430 8.61 -12.13 23.95
N THR A 431 8.04 -11.21 23.17
CA THR A 431 6.76 -10.56 23.50
C THR A 431 5.64 -11.59 23.71
N ILE A 432 5.53 -12.59 22.84
CA ILE A 432 4.51 -13.65 22.96
C ILE A 432 4.67 -14.42 24.27
N ILE A 433 5.90 -14.84 24.59
CA ILE A 433 6.15 -15.62 25.80
C ILE A 433 5.94 -14.77 27.06
N VAL A 434 6.47 -13.53 27.11
CA VAL A 434 6.31 -12.63 28.26
C VAL A 434 4.83 -12.37 28.57
N HIS A 435 4.04 -12.01 27.54
CA HIS A 435 2.60 -11.77 27.71
C HIS A 435 1.85 -13.04 28.10
N GLY A 436 2.13 -14.17 27.46
CA GLY A 436 1.43 -15.42 27.73
C GLY A 436 1.76 -16.00 29.12
N LEU A 437 2.98 -15.86 29.62
CA LEU A 437 3.36 -16.25 30.97
C LEU A 437 2.71 -15.33 32.03
N TYR A 438 2.62 -14.02 31.73
CA TYR A 438 1.91 -13.09 32.60
C TYR A 438 0.42 -13.46 32.72
N ASP A 439 -0.26 -13.75 31.61
CA ASP A 439 -1.67 -14.17 31.59
C ASP A 439 -1.91 -15.47 32.38
N LYS A 440 -0.87 -16.32 32.52
CA LYS A 440 -0.89 -17.55 33.32
C LYS A 440 -0.44 -17.32 34.79
N GLY A 441 -0.15 -16.08 35.17
CA GLY A 441 0.30 -15.75 36.53
C GLY A 441 1.76 -16.13 36.84
N LYS A 442 2.55 -16.56 35.81
CA LYS A 442 3.95 -16.96 35.95
C LYS A 442 4.89 -15.77 35.85
N ILE A 443 4.72 -14.81 36.78
CA ILE A 443 5.39 -13.51 36.72
C ILE A 443 6.92 -13.63 36.71
N ALA A 444 7.49 -14.49 37.57
CA ALA A 444 8.94 -14.68 37.62
C ALA A 444 9.55 -15.14 36.30
N ASN A 445 8.92 -16.13 35.65
CA ASN A 445 9.36 -16.64 34.35
C ASN A 445 9.20 -15.58 33.24
N ALA A 446 8.10 -14.80 33.29
CA ALA A 446 7.90 -13.71 32.34
C ALA A 446 9.00 -12.64 32.43
N LEU A 447 9.39 -12.27 33.64
CA LEU A 447 10.47 -11.29 33.88
C LEU A 447 11.84 -11.84 33.43
N GLN A 448 12.09 -13.16 33.57
CA GLN A 448 13.30 -13.79 33.09
C GLN A 448 13.44 -13.66 31.56
N TYR A 449 12.38 -13.98 30.77
CA TYR A 449 12.38 -13.82 29.33
C TYR A 449 12.48 -12.33 28.91
N PHE A 450 11.92 -11.43 29.70
CA PHE A 450 12.05 -10.00 29.45
C PHE A 450 13.50 -9.53 29.68
N ALA A 451 14.16 -9.97 30.73
CA ALA A 451 15.57 -9.68 31.00
C ALA A 451 16.45 -10.18 29.85
N GLU A 452 16.28 -11.44 29.43
CA GLU A 452 17.02 -12.02 28.30
C GLU A 452 16.80 -11.23 27.00
N MET A 453 15.57 -10.78 26.73
CA MET A 453 15.26 -9.94 25.56
C MET A 453 16.05 -8.64 25.59
N THR A 454 16.15 -7.99 26.73
CA THR A 454 16.85 -6.71 26.88
C THR A 454 18.38 -6.90 26.85
N GLU A 455 18.91 -7.98 27.43
CA GLU A 455 20.33 -8.36 27.36
C GLU A 455 20.79 -8.62 25.92
N LYS A 456 19.92 -9.20 25.08
CA LYS A 456 20.14 -9.37 23.64
C LYS A 456 19.99 -8.05 22.83
N GLY A 457 19.80 -6.91 23.49
CA GLY A 457 19.66 -5.59 22.86
C GLY A 457 18.34 -5.37 22.12
N MET A 458 17.32 -6.18 22.36
CA MET A 458 16.01 -6.03 21.72
C MET A 458 15.16 -5.01 22.49
N GLU A 459 14.75 -3.93 21.84
CA GLU A 459 13.93 -2.90 22.46
C GLU A 459 12.47 -3.34 22.60
N PRO A 460 11.90 -3.44 23.85
CA PRO A 460 10.53 -3.84 24.08
C PRO A 460 9.52 -2.78 23.61
N GLU A 461 8.34 -3.23 23.16
CA GLU A 461 7.24 -2.33 22.84
C GLU A 461 6.68 -1.64 24.09
N SER A 462 6.10 -0.43 23.94
CA SER A 462 5.54 0.33 25.05
C SER A 462 4.53 -0.46 25.88
N ARG A 463 3.72 -1.30 25.23
CA ARG A 463 2.76 -2.17 25.92
C ARG A 463 3.45 -3.22 26.80
N THR A 464 4.57 -3.80 26.34
CA THR A 464 5.35 -4.78 27.10
C THR A 464 6.04 -4.12 28.29
N LYS A 465 6.56 -2.88 28.14
CA LYS A 465 7.15 -2.11 29.24
C LYS A 465 6.13 -1.88 30.36
N ILE A 466 4.92 -1.39 30.01
CA ILE A 466 3.82 -1.19 30.99
C ILE A 466 3.46 -2.49 31.70
N LEU A 467 3.42 -3.60 30.98
CA LEU A 467 3.12 -4.92 31.54
C LEU A 467 4.19 -5.35 32.56
N VAL A 468 5.46 -5.10 32.27
CA VAL A 468 6.59 -5.43 33.14
C VAL A 468 6.58 -4.55 34.39
N ASP A 469 6.21 -3.28 34.28
CA ASP A 469 6.05 -2.40 35.46
C ASP A 469 4.96 -2.94 36.39
N ASP A 470 3.84 -3.42 35.85
CA ASP A 470 2.76 -4.07 36.65
C ASP A 470 3.24 -5.41 37.29
N MET A 471 4.05 -6.19 36.55
CA MET A 471 4.66 -7.42 37.10
C MET A 471 5.54 -7.13 38.30
N ASN A 472 6.43 -6.16 38.20
CA ASN A 472 7.33 -5.74 39.28
C ASN A 472 6.53 -5.21 40.48
N PHE A 473 5.49 -4.42 40.24
CA PHE A 473 4.60 -3.95 41.32
C PHE A 473 3.96 -5.12 42.08
N LYS A 474 3.37 -6.09 41.36
CA LYS A 474 2.74 -7.28 41.99
C LYS A 474 3.73 -8.16 42.73
N LEU A 475 4.97 -8.30 42.23
CA LEU A 475 6.00 -9.08 42.91
C LEU A 475 6.39 -8.42 44.21
N ASN A 476 6.64 -7.10 44.22
CA ASN A 476 6.97 -6.34 45.39
C ASN A 476 5.84 -6.37 46.44
N GLU A 477 4.58 -6.31 46.00
CA GLU A 477 3.43 -6.41 46.90
C GLU A 477 3.32 -7.79 47.56
N ALA A 478 3.55 -8.87 46.80
CA ALA A 478 3.57 -10.22 47.29
C ALA A 478 4.71 -10.48 48.29
N GLU A 479 5.89 -9.91 48.07
CA GLU A 479 7.03 -9.97 49.00
C GLU A 479 6.73 -9.25 50.33
N ARG A 480 6.21 -8.04 50.27
CA ARG A 480 5.77 -7.30 51.48
C ARG A 480 4.71 -8.05 52.28
N ALA A 481 3.76 -8.70 51.60
CA ALA A 481 2.75 -9.53 52.27
C ALA A 481 3.37 -10.74 52.97
N ARG A 482 4.35 -11.42 52.33
CA ARG A 482 5.08 -12.55 52.92
C ARG A 482 5.90 -12.12 54.14
N GLU A 483 6.61 -11.02 54.08
CA GLU A 483 7.37 -10.47 55.23
C GLU A 483 6.46 -10.14 56.38
N THR A 484 5.32 -9.49 56.13
CA THR A 484 4.33 -9.16 57.15
C THR A 484 3.78 -10.42 57.83
N LEU A 485 3.52 -11.49 57.05
CA LEU A 485 3.04 -12.77 57.59
C LEU A 485 4.11 -13.45 58.46
N LEU A 486 5.36 -13.43 58.02
CA LEU A 486 6.50 -14.01 58.76
C LEU A 486 6.72 -13.30 60.11
N ILE A 487 6.59 -11.95 60.12
CA ILE A 487 6.68 -11.16 61.34
C ILE A 487 5.52 -11.52 62.31
N LYS A 488 4.31 -11.65 61.78
CA LYS A 488 3.12 -12.03 62.57
C LYS A 488 3.25 -13.43 63.18
N ASN A 489 3.76 -14.40 62.40
CA ASN A 489 4.01 -15.77 62.85
C ASN A 489 5.10 -15.83 63.92
N LYS A 490 6.21 -15.11 63.77
CA LYS A 490 7.29 -14.98 64.78
C LYS A 490 6.74 -14.38 66.08
N ARG A 491 5.88 -13.37 66.03
CA ARG A 491 5.24 -12.76 67.23
C ARG A 491 4.31 -13.74 67.92
N GLN A 492 3.56 -14.53 67.18
CA GLN A 492 2.67 -15.56 67.76
C GLN A 492 3.45 -16.71 68.41
N MET A 493 4.57 -17.15 67.83
CA MET A 493 5.45 -18.17 68.42
C MET A 493 6.07 -17.65 69.73
N HIS A 494 6.58 -16.43 69.75
CA HIS A 494 7.12 -15.80 70.97
C HIS A 494 6.08 -15.61 72.08
N ALA A 495 4.80 -15.34 71.71
CA ALA A 495 3.71 -15.28 72.67
C ALA A 495 3.32 -16.62 73.27
N LYS A 496 3.44 -17.73 72.48
CA LYS A 496 3.17 -19.10 72.94
C LYS A 496 4.27 -19.61 73.87
N THR A 497 5.56 -19.32 73.57
CA THR A 497 6.68 -19.69 74.45
C THR A 497 6.67 -18.97 75.80
N LYS A 498 6.19 -17.69 75.84
CA LYS A 498 6.00 -16.99 77.12
C LYS A 498 4.82 -17.50 77.95
N LYS A 499 3.82 -18.13 77.39
CA LYS A 499 2.68 -18.75 78.11
C LYS A 499 2.96 -20.17 78.60
N GLY A 500 3.98 -20.88 78.06
CA GLY A 500 4.36 -22.22 78.44
C GLY A 500 5.38 -22.30 79.62
N ASN A 501 5.93 -21.17 80.05
CA ASN A 501 6.88 -21.03 81.15
C ASN A 501 6.29 -20.34 82.40
N LYS A 502 4.98 -20.30 82.55
CA LYS A 502 4.25 -20.05 83.77
C LYS A 502 3.45 -21.30 84.14
#